data_f6a8473e2333bff189996684069c16f8
#
_entry.id   f6a8473e2333bff189996684069c16f8
#
_cell.length_a   1.000
_cell.length_b   1.000
_cell.length_c   1.000
_cell.angle_alpha   90.00
_cell.angle_beta   90.00
_cell.angle_gamma   90.00
#
_symmetry.space_group_name_H-M   'P 1'
#
loop_
_entity.id
_entity.type
_entity.pdbx_description
1 polymer ?
#
loop_
_entity_poly.entity_id
_entity_poly.type
_entity_poly.pdbx_seq_one_letter_code
_entity_poly.pdbx_strand_id
1 'polypeptide(L)'
;MEQFQEKVNELFAKHETLLSRKNIPLEDGNGIFTRYQHPVLTAAHTPIFWRYDLNEKTNPYLMERIGMNATMNSGAIKWNDKYILMVRVEGSDRKSFFAVAESPNGVDNFRFWDYPVTCLLYTSDAADEL
;
A
#
# COMPACT_ATOMS: atom_id res chain seq x y z
N MET A 1 21.20 13.76 -13.61
CA MET A 1 19.87 14.37 -13.74
C MET A 1 18.91 13.47 -14.49
N GLU A 2 19.22 13.22 -15.76
CA GLU A 2 18.36 12.36 -16.56
C GLU A 2 18.28 10.95 -16.00
N GLN A 3 19.41 10.43 -15.51
CA GLN A 3 19.43 9.07 -14.94
C GLN A 3 18.58 8.94 -13.71
N PHE A 4 18.57 9.97 -12.88
CA PHE A 4 17.72 9.96 -11.70
C PHE A 4 16.26 9.95 -12.11
N GLN A 5 15.87 10.81 -13.04
CA GLN A 5 14.48 10.88 -13.49
C GLN A 5 14.05 9.58 -14.17
N GLU A 6 14.96 8.95 -14.90
CA GLU A 6 14.66 7.65 -15.50
C GLU A 6 14.40 6.59 -14.43
N LYS A 7 15.22 6.58 -13.39
CA LYS A 7 15.03 5.65 -12.27
C LYS A 7 13.69 5.89 -11.56
N VAL A 8 13.34 7.14 -11.37
CA VAL A 8 12.04 7.48 -10.79
C VAL A 8 10.92 6.98 -11.69
N ASN A 9 11.01 7.22 -12.98
CA ASN A 9 10.00 6.78 -13.93
C ASN A 9 9.86 5.26 -13.94
N GLU A 10 10.96 4.53 -13.89
CA GLU A 10 10.92 3.08 -13.81
C GLU A 10 10.27 2.60 -12.53
N LEU A 11 10.58 3.25 -11.42
CA LEU A 11 10.01 2.90 -10.13
C LEU A 11 8.50 3.04 -10.14
N PHE A 12 8.01 4.16 -10.68
CA PHE A 12 6.57 4.39 -10.77
C PHE A 12 5.92 3.44 -11.76
N ALA A 13 6.59 3.13 -12.86
CA ALA A 13 6.04 2.20 -13.86
C ALA A 13 5.89 0.80 -13.28
N LYS A 14 6.88 0.32 -12.55
CA LYS A 14 6.82 -0.98 -11.91
C LYS A 14 5.73 -1.01 -10.84
N HIS A 15 5.61 0.07 -10.10
CA HIS A 15 4.58 0.17 -9.08
C HIS A 15 3.19 0.12 -9.70
N GLU A 16 2.98 0.86 -10.76
CA GLU A 16 1.69 0.85 -11.44
C GLU A 16 1.38 -0.53 -12.03
N THR A 17 2.38 -1.21 -12.55
CA THR A 17 2.20 -2.56 -13.06
C THR A 17 1.72 -3.51 -11.94
N LEU A 18 2.32 -3.38 -10.78
CA LEU A 18 1.90 -4.17 -9.63
C LEU A 18 0.47 -3.84 -9.21
N LEU A 19 0.15 -2.55 -9.11
CA LEU A 19 -1.17 -2.12 -8.65
C LEU A 19 -2.28 -2.56 -9.60
N SER A 20 -2.01 -2.54 -10.90
CA SER A 20 -3.02 -2.85 -11.90
C SER A 20 -3.03 -4.32 -12.32
N ARG A 21 -2.17 -5.13 -11.70
CA ARG A 21 -2.09 -6.56 -12.05
C ARG A 21 -3.42 -7.25 -11.81
N LYS A 22 -3.88 -7.98 -12.82
CA LYS A 22 -5.12 -8.72 -12.71
C LYS A 22 -4.98 -9.89 -11.76
N ASN A 23 -6.00 -10.12 -10.98
CA ASN A 23 -6.03 -11.23 -10.04
C ASN A 23 -7.01 -12.28 -10.56
N ILE A 24 -6.50 -13.45 -10.79
CA ILE A 24 -7.24 -14.51 -11.49
C ILE A 24 -7.66 -15.56 -10.47
N PRO A 25 -8.92 -16.02 -10.53
CA PRO A 25 -9.36 -17.08 -9.63
C PRO A 25 -8.63 -18.37 -9.90
N LEU A 26 -8.32 -19.10 -8.85
CA LEU A 26 -7.78 -20.44 -8.97
C LEU A 26 -8.93 -21.43 -9.15
N GLU A 27 -8.67 -22.54 -9.83
CA GLU A 27 -9.70 -23.51 -10.17
C GLU A 27 -10.08 -24.44 -9.03
N ASP A 28 -9.30 -24.44 -7.96
CA ASP A 28 -9.49 -25.37 -6.85
C ASP A 28 -10.50 -24.93 -5.82
N GLY A 29 -11.41 -24.03 -6.17
CA GLY A 29 -12.46 -23.59 -5.27
C GLY A 29 -13.42 -24.72 -4.94
N ASN A 30 -13.97 -24.66 -3.73
CA ASN A 30 -14.87 -25.71 -3.25
C ASN A 30 -16.34 -25.29 -3.25
N GLY A 31 -16.67 -24.20 -3.93
CA GLY A 31 -18.04 -23.69 -3.97
C GLY A 31 -18.43 -22.82 -2.79
N ILE A 32 -17.60 -22.74 -1.77
CA ILE A 32 -17.85 -21.89 -0.60
C ILE A 32 -17.13 -20.59 -0.72
N PHE A 33 -15.90 -20.62 -1.25
CA PHE A 33 -15.10 -19.42 -1.45
C PHE A 33 -14.28 -19.57 -2.72
N THR A 34 -13.77 -18.45 -3.21
CA THR A 34 -12.89 -18.43 -4.37
C THR A 34 -11.51 -17.97 -3.93
N ARG A 35 -10.49 -18.73 -4.29
CA ARG A 35 -9.11 -18.32 -4.07
C ARG A 35 -8.58 -17.64 -5.31
N TYR A 36 -7.74 -16.67 -5.11
CA TYR A 36 -7.15 -15.92 -6.21
C TYR A 36 -5.64 -16.11 -6.24
N GLN A 37 -5.06 -15.82 -7.38
CA GLN A 37 -3.66 -16.08 -7.66
C GLN A 37 -2.71 -15.25 -6.77
N HIS A 38 -3.10 -14.02 -6.47
CA HIS A 38 -2.25 -13.07 -5.74
C HIS A 38 -2.96 -12.51 -4.53
N PRO A 39 -2.18 -12.18 -3.46
CA PRO A 39 -2.75 -11.38 -2.38
C PRO A 39 -3.19 -10.03 -2.92
N VAL A 40 -4.23 -9.46 -2.35
CA VAL A 40 -4.75 -8.17 -2.83
C VAL A 40 -3.81 -7.02 -2.51
N LEU A 41 -3.08 -7.10 -1.40
CA LEU A 41 -2.15 -6.07 -0.99
C LEU A 41 -0.91 -6.70 -0.39
N THR A 42 0.23 -6.15 -0.73
CA THR A 42 1.51 -6.53 -0.14
C THR A 42 2.23 -5.26 0.28
N ALA A 43 3.36 -5.42 0.94
CA ALA A 43 4.18 -4.27 1.34
C ALA A 43 4.56 -3.41 0.13
N ALA A 44 4.76 -4.04 -1.02
CA ALA A 44 5.14 -3.33 -2.23
C ALA A 44 4.03 -2.45 -2.80
N HIS A 45 2.78 -2.67 -2.37
CA HIS A 45 1.66 -1.84 -2.80
C HIS A 45 1.62 -0.48 -2.11
N THR A 46 2.37 -0.29 -1.03
CA THR A 46 2.36 0.98 -0.31
C THR A 46 2.86 2.09 -1.22
N PRO A 47 2.34 3.32 -1.06
CA PRO A 47 2.76 4.42 -1.92
C PRO A 47 4.27 4.59 -1.94
N ILE A 48 4.80 4.90 -3.09
CA ILE A 48 6.24 5.04 -3.28
C ILE A 48 6.81 6.09 -2.35
N PHE A 49 6.12 7.22 -2.21
CA PHE A 49 6.65 8.31 -1.40
C PHE A 49 6.69 8.00 0.09
N TRP A 50 6.04 6.93 0.53
CA TRP A 50 6.19 6.48 1.92
C TRP A 50 7.55 5.84 2.14
N ARG A 51 8.13 5.26 1.09
CA ARG A 51 9.35 4.46 1.19
C ARG A 51 10.57 5.16 0.63
N TYR A 52 10.37 6.07 -0.30
CA TYR A 52 11.47 6.73 -1.01
C TYR A 52 11.41 8.23 -0.83
N ASP A 53 12.57 8.81 -0.62
CA ASP A 53 12.74 10.24 -0.79
C ASP A 53 12.99 10.48 -2.28
N LEU A 54 12.15 11.25 -2.92
CA LEU A 54 12.19 11.46 -4.37
C LEU A 54 12.98 12.70 -4.76
N ASN A 55 13.77 13.24 -3.83
CA ASN A 55 14.58 14.42 -4.08
C ASN A 55 16.01 13.97 -4.42
N GLU A 56 16.45 14.30 -5.63
CA GLU A 56 17.78 13.91 -6.08
C GLU A 56 18.88 14.44 -5.18
N LYS A 57 18.70 15.63 -4.64
CA LYS A 57 19.72 16.25 -3.78
C LYS A 57 19.93 15.49 -2.48
N THR A 58 18.89 14.88 -1.96
CA THR A 58 18.95 14.18 -0.69
C THR A 58 18.96 12.66 -0.86
N ASN A 59 18.67 12.17 -2.07
CA ASN A 59 18.64 10.75 -2.33
C ASN A 59 19.10 10.48 -3.77
N PRO A 60 20.37 10.81 -4.10
CA PRO A 60 20.82 10.79 -5.51
C PRO A 60 20.81 9.40 -6.15
N TYR A 61 20.88 8.34 -5.35
CA TYR A 61 20.88 6.99 -5.89
C TYR A 61 19.50 6.33 -5.83
N LEU A 62 18.50 7.08 -5.41
CA LEU A 62 17.11 6.61 -5.27
C LEU A 62 17.06 5.31 -4.48
N MET A 63 17.54 5.38 -3.25
CA MET A 63 17.51 4.25 -2.33
C MET A 63 16.23 4.28 -1.51
N GLU A 64 15.71 3.10 -1.23
CA GLU A 64 14.56 2.99 -0.34
C GLU A 64 15.00 3.37 1.07
N ARG A 65 14.31 4.31 1.68
CA ARG A 65 14.71 4.85 2.97
C ARG A 65 14.03 4.15 4.13
N ILE A 66 12.76 3.86 3.95
CA ILE A 66 11.99 3.18 4.99
C ILE A 66 11.35 1.98 4.34
N GLY A 67 11.77 0.81 4.76
CA GLY A 67 11.19 -0.42 4.24
C GLY A 67 9.83 -0.68 4.86
N MET A 68 8.97 -1.33 4.10
CA MET A 68 7.70 -1.83 4.62
C MET A 68 7.81 -3.34 4.68
N ASN A 69 7.60 -3.91 5.87
CA ASN A 69 7.74 -5.34 6.07
C ASN A 69 6.52 -6.10 5.60
N ALA A 70 5.34 -5.63 5.96
CA ALA A 70 4.14 -6.43 5.74
C ALA A 70 2.88 -5.60 5.78
N THR A 71 1.87 -6.09 5.09
CA THR A 71 0.49 -5.65 5.28
C THR A 71 -0.24 -6.80 5.95
N MET A 72 -1.03 -6.48 6.95
CA MET A 72 -1.64 -7.50 7.80
C MET A 72 -3.13 -7.21 7.98
N ASN A 73 -3.76 -8.05 8.75
CA ASN A 73 -5.18 -8.06 9.07
C ASN A 73 -5.90 -6.77 8.74
N SER A 74 -6.99 -6.89 8.02
CA SER A 74 -7.76 -5.72 7.66
C SER A 74 -9.24 -5.93 7.95
N GLY A 75 -9.92 -4.83 8.21
CA GLY A 75 -11.36 -4.80 8.13
C GLY A 75 -11.76 -4.40 6.73
N ALA A 76 -12.88 -4.89 6.26
CA ALA A 76 -13.33 -4.64 4.90
C ALA A 76 -14.80 -4.20 4.88
N ILE A 77 -15.10 -3.28 3.97
CA ILE A 77 -16.46 -2.81 3.79
C ILE A 77 -16.68 -2.40 2.33
N LYS A 78 -17.88 -2.58 1.86
CA LYS A 78 -18.28 -2.05 0.57
C LYS A 78 -18.96 -0.70 0.80
N TRP A 79 -18.46 0.34 0.11
CA TRP A 79 -18.97 1.69 0.33
C TRP A 79 -18.82 2.48 -0.97
N ASN A 80 -19.90 3.16 -1.37
CA ASN A 80 -19.92 3.96 -2.61
C ASN A 80 -19.44 3.16 -3.83
N ASP A 81 -19.91 1.92 -3.94
CA ASP A 81 -19.55 1.02 -5.03
C ASP A 81 -18.09 0.66 -5.11
N LYS A 82 -17.37 0.87 -4.03
CA LYS A 82 -15.98 0.49 -3.90
C LYS A 82 -15.81 -0.46 -2.73
N TYR A 83 -14.73 -1.21 -2.77
CA TYR A 83 -14.36 -2.08 -1.67
C TYR A 83 -13.21 -1.41 -0.93
N ILE A 84 -13.42 -1.19 0.36
CA ILE A 84 -12.49 -0.44 1.20
C ILE A 84 -11.90 -1.38 2.23
N LEU A 85 -10.57 -1.35 2.37
CA LEU A 85 -9.86 -2.11 3.39
C LEU A 85 -9.17 -1.14 4.33
N MET A 86 -9.31 -1.40 5.62
CA MET A 86 -8.49 -0.75 6.65
C MET A 86 -7.37 -1.71 6.98
N VAL A 87 -6.17 -1.40 6.53
CA VAL A 87 -5.04 -2.33 6.54
C VAL A 87 -4.04 -1.92 7.60
N ARG A 88 -3.56 -2.90 8.35
CA ARG A 88 -2.45 -2.66 9.26
C ARG A 88 -1.15 -2.88 8.51
N VAL A 89 -0.31 -1.86 8.50
CA VAL A 89 0.96 -1.88 7.78
C VAL A 89 2.09 -1.83 8.81
N GLU A 90 3.06 -2.70 8.65
CA GLU A 90 4.22 -2.71 9.53
C GLU A 90 5.44 -2.21 8.77
N GLY A 91 6.12 -1.20 9.32
CA GLY A 91 7.37 -0.70 8.76
C GLY A 91 8.56 -1.52 9.23
N SER A 92 9.73 -1.22 8.68
CA SER A 92 10.96 -1.92 9.03
C SER A 92 11.38 -1.66 10.48
N ASP A 93 10.86 -0.62 11.10
CA ASP A 93 11.10 -0.32 12.51
C ASP A 93 10.19 -1.14 13.44
N ARG A 94 9.39 -2.04 12.88
CA ARG A 94 8.43 -2.89 13.58
C ARG A 94 7.26 -2.15 14.19
N LYS A 95 7.12 -0.88 13.89
CA LYS A 95 5.94 -0.11 14.30
C LYS A 95 4.88 -0.25 13.23
N SER A 96 3.65 -0.36 13.65
CA SER A 96 2.55 -0.48 12.71
C SER A 96 1.64 0.73 12.76
N PHE A 97 0.95 0.92 11.66
CA PHE A 97 -0.03 1.98 11.52
C PHE A 97 -1.14 1.47 10.62
N PHE A 98 -2.24 2.19 10.57
CA PHE A 98 -3.35 1.82 9.71
C PHE A 98 -3.38 2.68 8.47
N ALA A 99 -3.75 2.06 7.37
CA ALA A 99 -3.89 2.74 6.09
C ALA A 99 -5.12 2.22 5.37
N VAL A 100 -5.69 3.05 4.52
CA VAL A 100 -6.90 2.69 3.79
C VAL A 100 -6.50 2.37 2.35
N ALA A 101 -7.06 1.30 1.82
CA ALA A 101 -6.90 0.96 0.41
C ALA A 101 -8.28 0.72 -0.18
N GLU A 102 -8.43 0.99 -1.45
CA GLU A 102 -9.70 0.79 -2.12
C GLU A 102 -9.52 0.06 -3.44
N SER A 103 -10.57 -0.62 -3.86
CA SER A 103 -10.61 -1.35 -5.12
C SER A 103 -11.99 -1.22 -5.74
N PRO A 104 -12.07 -1.14 -7.08
CA PRO A 104 -13.38 -1.06 -7.74
C PRO A 104 -14.13 -2.39 -7.74
N ASN A 105 -13.45 -3.52 -7.57
CA ASN A 105 -14.09 -4.83 -7.69
C ASN A 105 -13.83 -5.77 -6.54
N GLY A 106 -12.96 -5.39 -5.60
CA GLY A 106 -12.65 -6.24 -4.45
C GLY A 106 -11.72 -7.41 -4.75
N VAL A 107 -11.22 -7.51 -5.96
CA VAL A 107 -10.42 -8.63 -6.43
C VAL A 107 -9.01 -8.21 -6.79
N ASP A 108 -8.90 -7.09 -7.47
CA ASP A 108 -7.62 -6.55 -7.87
C ASP A 108 -7.70 -5.03 -7.94
N ASN A 109 -6.61 -4.41 -8.39
CA ASN A 109 -6.52 -2.96 -8.52
C ASN A 109 -6.77 -2.26 -7.20
N PHE A 110 -6.27 -2.84 -6.11
CA PHE A 110 -6.30 -2.20 -4.81
C PHE A 110 -5.22 -1.14 -4.75
N ARG A 111 -5.58 0.06 -4.31
CA ARG A 111 -4.66 1.17 -4.20
C ARG A 111 -4.80 1.82 -2.84
N PHE A 112 -3.68 2.04 -2.17
CA PHE A 112 -3.68 2.76 -0.91
C PHE A 112 -4.01 4.23 -1.15
N TRP A 113 -4.72 4.82 -0.20
CA TRP A 113 -4.83 6.27 -0.15
C TRP A 113 -3.45 6.86 0.14
N ASP A 114 -3.26 8.12 -0.24
CA ASP A 114 -1.94 8.74 -0.16
C ASP A 114 -1.39 8.83 1.26
N TYR A 115 -2.26 8.99 2.24
CA TYR A 115 -1.83 9.20 3.62
C TYR A 115 -2.39 8.12 4.52
N PRO A 116 -1.57 7.66 5.49
CA PRO A 116 -2.08 6.71 6.48
C PRO A 116 -3.15 7.36 7.35
N VAL A 117 -3.88 6.52 8.05
CA VAL A 117 -4.90 7.00 8.98
C VAL A 117 -4.23 7.70 10.15
N THR A 118 -4.63 8.94 10.38
CA THR A 118 -4.17 9.70 11.52
C THR A 118 -5.38 10.15 12.32
N CYS A 119 -5.19 10.25 13.61
CA CYS A 119 -6.23 10.72 14.49
C CYS A 119 -5.83 12.10 15.00
N LEU A 120 -6.63 13.10 14.66
CA LEU A 120 -6.32 14.46 15.12
C LEU A 120 -6.31 14.55 16.63
N LEU A 121 -7.25 13.88 17.27
CA LEU A 121 -7.28 13.87 18.72
C LEU A 121 -6.03 13.19 19.27
N TYR A 122 -5.66 12.08 18.66
CA TYR A 122 -4.46 11.37 19.05
C TYR A 122 -3.21 12.24 18.86
N THR A 123 -3.11 12.91 17.72
CA THR A 123 -1.92 13.69 17.44
C THR A 123 -1.83 14.98 18.26
N SER A 124 -2.96 15.56 18.60
CA SER A 124 -2.93 16.84 19.32
C SER A 124 -2.93 16.66 20.83
N ASP A 125 -3.66 15.67 21.28
CA ASP A 125 -3.94 15.52 22.69
C ASP A 125 -3.57 14.15 23.16
N ALA A 126 -4.20 13.18 22.55
CA ALA A 126 -3.98 11.82 22.95
C ALA A 126 -2.57 11.37 22.68
N ALA A 127 -1.92 11.93 21.70
CA ALA A 127 -0.52 11.63 21.45
C ALA A 127 0.32 12.07 22.63
N ASP A 128 -0.07 13.16 23.25
CA ASP A 128 0.62 13.66 24.43
C ASP A 128 0.24 12.88 25.65
N GLU A 129 -0.96 12.40 25.69
CA GLU A 129 -1.49 11.68 26.83
C GLU A 129 -1.19 10.20 26.77
N LEU A 130 -1.05 9.71 25.59
CA LEU A 130 -0.74 8.32 25.39
C LEU A 130 0.75 8.08 25.34
#